data_1149737fe5ea0dd068b774e82002a7be
#
_entry.id   1149737fe5ea0dd068b774e82002a7be
#
_cell.length_a   1.000
_cell.length_b   1.000
_cell.length_c   1.000
_cell.angle_alpha   90.00
_cell.angle_beta   90.00
_cell.angle_gamma   90.00
#
_symmetry.space_group_name_H-M   'P 1'
#
loop_
_entity.id
_entity.type
_entity.pdbx_description
1 polymer ?
#
loop_
_entity_poly.entity_id
_entity_poly.type
_entity_poly.pdbx_seq_one_letter_code
_entity_poly.pdbx_strand_id
1 'polypeptide(L)'
;MLDGLPYPVIVVPGITATYLDDHYSLPADTIWSVIQKDYDRAALHPDNLRFEATEPALVRGGQLFEICYRELLEELRYNLRARETEPVPVYPFSYDWRQPLDDSAEQLARMIDEVIDRTSLMRHYDKKNYGVDPKVNLVGHSMGGLVITNYLRKFGSQKKVAKVVTLATPYRGSFEAVIKITTGTANLGTSPPSSREREAARMTPSLYHLLPDLPDAVAIDDTSLPKSLFEPAVWQPSIMETIAEYIRLRGLRPAGRQQQARALFKALLDEAKATRQALAGFKLEDASLTDEDWLCVMGVDANTRVALKIAQRQGHPEFEFSSSDRDNKWGNTDEDLRRRTGDGTVPYDGAIPHFLPLERLVCVRPHDYGYWELADRAATQFAGFHGILPNMDMLHRLIVRFFKRQKDTHGNTWGSPPAGVSKENWRPPLVGGLEAKNRT
;
A
#
# COMPACT_ATOMS: atom_id res chain seq x y z
N MET A 1 13.58 14.75 15.86
CA MET A 1 14.99 14.34 16.08
C MET A 1 15.39 14.68 17.51
N LEU A 2 16.15 13.81 18.13
CA LEU A 2 16.77 13.98 19.45
C LEU A 2 18.17 14.56 19.27
N ASP A 3 18.39 15.84 19.43
CA ASP A 3 19.71 16.49 19.30
C ASP A 3 20.58 15.94 18.14
N GLY A 4 20.02 15.90 16.94
CA GLY A 4 20.69 15.39 15.74
C GLY A 4 20.62 13.88 15.53
N LEU A 5 20.11 13.08 16.47
CA LEU A 5 19.89 11.64 16.30
C LEU A 5 18.47 11.38 15.74
N PRO A 6 18.30 10.71 14.59
CA PRO A 6 17.01 10.32 14.08
C PRO A 6 16.30 9.33 15.00
N TYR A 7 14.96 9.35 15.03
CA TYR A 7 14.16 8.30 15.66
C TYR A 7 14.31 6.97 14.94
N PRO A 8 14.11 5.81 15.62
CA PRO A 8 14.07 4.50 14.96
C PRO A 8 13.00 4.47 13.87
N VAL A 9 13.21 3.64 12.87
CA VAL A 9 12.33 3.58 11.69
C VAL A 9 11.66 2.21 11.61
N ILE A 10 10.36 2.19 11.30
CA ILE A 10 9.62 0.97 10.97
C ILE A 10 9.18 1.08 9.50
N VAL A 11 9.53 0.07 8.69
CA VAL A 11 9.14 -0.04 7.29
C VAL A 11 7.95 -0.99 7.18
N VAL A 12 6.81 -0.48 6.71
CA VAL A 12 5.54 -1.18 6.57
C VAL A 12 5.30 -1.50 5.08
N PRO A 13 5.39 -2.77 4.67
CA PRO A 13 5.28 -3.17 3.27
C PRO A 13 3.84 -3.15 2.75
N GLY A 14 3.69 -3.28 1.43
CA GLY A 14 2.40 -3.44 0.76
C GLY A 14 1.76 -4.81 0.93
N ILE A 15 0.58 -4.97 0.31
CA ILE A 15 -0.09 -6.27 0.18
C ILE A 15 0.82 -7.24 -0.60
N THR A 16 0.79 -8.52 -0.25
CA THR A 16 1.61 -9.59 -0.87
C THR A 16 3.12 -9.38 -0.77
N ALA A 17 3.58 -8.50 0.08
CA ALA A 17 4.99 -8.13 0.20
C ALA A 17 5.70 -8.71 1.44
N THR A 18 5.01 -9.54 2.20
CA THR A 18 5.58 -10.44 3.21
C THR A 18 5.26 -11.89 2.85
N TYR A 19 6.16 -12.79 3.17
CA TYR A 19 5.87 -14.21 3.14
C TYR A 19 4.79 -14.51 4.16
N LEU A 20 4.02 -15.57 3.92
CA LEU A 20 3.10 -16.13 4.90
C LEU A 20 3.61 -17.51 5.29
N ASP A 21 3.90 -17.68 6.58
CA ASP A 21 4.46 -18.92 7.12
C ASP A 21 3.48 -19.56 8.10
N ASP A 22 3.24 -20.86 7.95
CA ASP A 22 2.49 -21.66 8.91
C ASP A 22 3.41 -22.12 10.04
N HIS A 23 3.16 -21.64 11.24
CA HIS A 23 3.93 -21.94 12.44
C HIS A 23 3.46 -23.18 13.20
N TYR A 24 2.42 -23.87 12.73
CA TYR A 24 2.08 -25.21 13.26
C TYR A 24 2.96 -26.30 12.64
N SER A 25 3.53 -26.06 11.47
CA SER A 25 4.53 -26.94 10.88
C SER A 25 5.88 -26.82 11.62
N LEU A 26 6.64 -27.91 11.69
CA LEU A 26 7.97 -27.95 12.31
C LEU A 26 9.01 -28.53 11.32
N PRO A 27 9.90 -27.72 10.74
CA PRO A 27 10.01 -26.25 10.88
C PRO A 27 8.80 -25.52 10.29
N ALA A 28 8.68 -24.21 10.57
CA ALA A 28 7.63 -23.38 9.96
C ALA A 28 7.71 -23.48 8.42
N ASP A 29 6.56 -23.61 7.78
CA ASP A 29 6.45 -23.85 6.35
C ASP A 29 5.88 -22.62 5.64
N THR A 30 6.57 -22.15 4.59
CA THR A 30 6.11 -21.02 3.79
C THR A 30 4.95 -21.46 2.89
N ILE A 31 3.76 -20.96 3.16
CA ILE A 31 2.56 -21.25 2.37
C ILE A 31 2.36 -20.25 1.23
N TRP A 32 2.91 -19.04 1.36
CA TRP A 32 2.84 -18.04 0.33
C TRP A 32 4.11 -17.20 0.24
N SER A 33 4.62 -17.08 -0.97
CA SER A 33 5.70 -16.17 -1.35
C SER A 33 5.49 -15.74 -2.80
N VAL A 34 6.38 -14.93 -3.37
CA VAL A 34 6.29 -14.57 -4.80
C VAL A 34 6.52 -15.78 -5.71
N ILE A 35 7.33 -16.72 -5.28
CA ILE A 35 7.68 -17.93 -6.05
C ILE A 35 6.73 -19.09 -5.73
N GLN A 36 6.48 -19.33 -4.45
CA GLN A 36 5.61 -20.39 -3.95
C GLN A 36 4.25 -19.80 -3.56
N LYS A 37 3.18 -20.24 -4.21
CA LYS A 37 1.82 -19.73 -3.98
C LYS A 37 0.88 -20.89 -3.76
N ASP A 38 0.77 -21.33 -2.50
CA ASP A 38 -0.23 -22.32 -2.10
C ASP A 38 -1.54 -21.60 -1.75
N TYR A 39 -2.34 -21.36 -2.78
CA TYR A 39 -3.63 -20.68 -2.61
C TYR A 39 -4.65 -21.50 -1.83
N ASP A 40 -4.56 -22.82 -1.82
CA ASP A 40 -5.45 -23.65 -1.02
C ASP A 40 -5.21 -23.45 0.49
N ARG A 41 -3.95 -23.43 0.90
CA ARG A 41 -3.58 -23.17 2.30
C ARG A 41 -3.68 -21.69 2.69
N ALA A 42 -3.52 -20.78 1.74
CA ALA A 42 -3.64 -19.33 1.98
C ALA A 42 -5.09 -18.83 1.99
N ALA A 43 -6.04 -19.58 1.43
CA ALA A 43 -7.43 -19.17 1.35
C ALA A 43 -8.12 -19.22 2.72
N LEU A 44 -8.91 -18.17 3.02
CA LEU A 44 -9.59 -18.03 4.30
C LEU A 44 -10.95 -18.72 4.32
N HIS A 45 -11.38 -19.16 5.52
CA HIS A 45 -12.59 -19.91 5.73
C HIS A 45 -13.85 -19.03 5.58
N PRO A 46 -14.84 -19.42 4.76
CA PRO A 46 -15.98 -18.56 4.46
C PRO A 46 -16.90 -18.25 5.63
N ASP A 47 -16.87 -19.08 6.69
CA ASP A 47 -17.62 -18.81 7.92
C ASP A 47 -16.81 -18.01 8.95
N ASN A 48 -15.49 -17.90 8.79
CA ASN A 48 -14.63 -17.08 9.65
C ASN A 48 -13.33 -16.71 8.95
N LEU A 49 -13.27 -15.53 8.36
CA LEU A 49 -12.12 -15.03 7.58
C LEU A 49 -10.83 -14.77 8.39
N ARG A 50 -10.79 -15.15 9.66
CA ARG A 50 -9.56 -15.10 10.47
C ARG A 50 -8.73 -16.37 10.36
N PHE A 51 -9.30 -17.45 9.81
CA PHE A 51 -8.67 -18.77 9.77
C PHE A 51 -8.67 -19.34 8.35
N GLU A 52 -7.80 -20.29 8.13
CA GLU A 52 -7.62 -20.99 6.87
C GLU A 52 -8.77 -21.98 6.60
N ALA A 53 -9.08 -22.19 5.31
CA ALA A 53 -10.23 -23.00 4.90
C ALA A 53 -9.96 -24.49 4.81
N THR A 54 -8.71 -24.92 4.63
CA THR A 54 -8.37 -26.33 4.32
C THR A 54 -7.95 -27.12 5.54
N GLU A 55 -7.09 -26.56 6.36
CA GLU A 55 -6.56 -27.20 7.57
C GLU A 55 -6.20 -26.15 8.62
N PRO A 56 -6.22 -26.52 9.90
CA PRO A 56 -5.77 -25.62 10.94
C PRO A 56 -4.32 -25.20 10.74
N ALA A 57 -4.06 -23.89 10.68
CA ALA A 57 -2.73 -23.31 10.54
C ALA A 57 -2.56 -22.13 11.49
N LEU A 58 -1.33 -21.79 11.83
CA LEU A 58 -0.97 -20.55 12.50
C LEU A 58 -0.20 -19.66 11.54
N VAL A 59 -0.92 -19.02 10.63
CA VAL A 59 -0.30 -18.18 9.61
C VAL A 59 0.11 -16.84 10.18
N ARG A 60 1.37 -16.48 9.92
CA ARG A 60 1.95 -15.18 10.28
C ARG A 60 2.71 -14.59 9.11
N GLY A 61 2.86 -13.27 9.12
CA GLY A 61 3.80 -12.59 8.24
C GLY A 61 5.22 -13.03 8.57
N GLY A 62 5.90 -13.58 7.58
CA GLY A 62 7.30 -13.96 7.63
C GLY A 62 8.22 -12.83 7.15
N GLN A 63 9.26 -13.16 6.37
CA GLN A 63 10.21 -12.20 5.83
C GLN A 63 9.56 -11.23 4.83
N LEU A 64 10.01 -9.97 4.81
CA LEU A 64 9.68 -9.04 3.72
C LEU A 64 10.30 -9.52 2.42
N PHE A 65 9.63 -9.21 1.33
CA PHE A 65 10.11 -9.55 0.00
C PHE A 65 11.38 -8.75 -0.35
N GLU A 66 12.52 -9.44 -0.36
CA GLU A 66 13.85 -8.82 -0.44
C GLU A 66 14.02 -7.93 -1.67
N ILE A 67 13.57 -8.39 -2.84
CA ILE A 67 13.72 -7.66 -4.10
C ILE A 67 13.12 -6.25 -4.03
N CYS A 68 12.09 -6.04 -3.21
CA CYS A 68 11.42 -4.74 -3.10
C CYS A 68 11.92 -3.88 -1.93
N TYR A 69 12.52 -4.47 -0.88
CA TYR A 69 12.73 -3.73 0.37
C TYR A 69 14.14 -3.84 0.94
N ARG A 70 14.95 -4.77 0.45
CA ARG A 70 16.29 -4.99 1.02
C ARG A 70 17.15 -3.74 0.94
N GLU A 71 17.22 -3.13 -0.24
CA GLU A 71 18.04 -1.94 -0.45
C GLU A 71 17.54 -0.77 0.38
N LEU A 72 16.24 -0.52 0.42
CA LEU A 72 15.67 0.50 1.30
C LEU A 72 16.08 0.32 2.77
N LEU A 73 15.98 -0.90 3.30
CA LEU A 73 16.33 -1.19 4.69
C LEU A 73 17.82 -0.98 4.96
N GLU A 74 18.68 -1.48 4.07
CA GLU A 74 20.14 -1.39 4.19
C GLU A 74 20.62 0.07 4.08
N GLU A 75 20.11 0.81 3.10
CA GLU A 75 20.42 2.22 2.86
C GLU A 75 19.96 3.12 4.01
N LEU A 76 18.77 2.89 4.57
CA LEU A 76 18.32 3.63 5.75
C LEU A 76 19.20 3.32 6.97
N ARG A 77 19.56 2.05 7.23
CA ARG A 77 20.48 1.67 8.32
C ARG A 77 21.83 2.35 8.18
N TYR A 78 22.36 2.41 6.97
CA TYR A 78 23.66 3.01 6.69
C TYR A 78 23.63 4.54 6.79
N ASN A 79 22.69 5.19 6.16
CA ASN A 79 22.71 6.64 5.96
C ASN A 79 22.07 7.43 7.12
N LEU A 80 21.21 6.83 7.94
CA LEU A 80 20.64 7.51 9.10
C LEU A 80 21.62 7.65 10.27
N ARG A 81 22.54 6.72 10.43
CA ARG A 81 23.54 6.76 11.51
C ARG A 81 24.46 7.98 11.37
N ALA A 82 24.83 8.59 12.49
CA ALA A 82 25.85 9.61 12.54
C ALA A 82 27.27 9.04 12.63
N ARG A 83 27.42 7.90 13.33
CA ARG A 83 28.66 7.14 13.52
C ARG A 83 28.36 5.65 13.48
N GLU A 84 29.35 4.83 13.17
CA GLU A 84 29.21 3.35 13.21
C GLU A 84 28.79 2.82 14.57
N THR A 85 29.27 3.44 15.63
CA THR A 85 28.97 3.09 17.03
C THR A 85 27.62 3.57 17.53
N GLU A 86 26.90 4.36 16.72
CA GLU A 86 25.60 4.94 17.04
C GLU A 86 24.57 4.60 15.94
N PRO A 87 24.23 3.31 15.76
CA PRO A 87 23.29 2.90 14.73
C PRO A 87 21.88 3.44 15.00
N VAL A 88 21.18 3.79 13.94
CA VAL A 88 19.75 4.07 13.98
C VAL A 88 19.01 2.77 13.61
N PRO A 89 18.16 2.23 14.51
CA PRO A 89 17.44 0.99 14.23
C PRO A 89 16.43 1.18 13.10
N VAL A 90 16.42 0.24 12.16
CA VAL A 90 15.44 0.17 11.07
C VAL A 90 14.84 -1.23 11.08
N TYR A 91 13.55 -1.31 11.34
CA TYR A 91 12.81 -2.55 11.51
C TYR A 91 11.86 -2.81 10.34
N PRO A 92 11.88 -3.99 9.74
CA PRO A 92 10.80 -4.43 8.85
C PRO A 92 9.58 -4.81 9.69
N PHE A 93 8.39 -4.40 9.26
CA PHE A 93 7.13 -4.82 9.85
C PHE A 93 6.52 -5.95 9.02
N SER A 94 6.55 -7.16 9.53
CA SER A 94 5.90 -8.32 8.90
C SER A 94 4.51 -8.52 9.47
N TYR A 95 3.52 -8.69 8.59
CA TYR A 95 2.13 -8.91 9.00
C TYR A 95 1.40 -9.82 8.00
N ASP A 96 0.33 -10.43 8.45
CA ASP A 96 -0.58 -11.17 7.58
C ASP A 96 -1.43 -10.18 6.76
N TRP A 97 -0.97 -9.92 5.54
CA TRP A 97 -1.60 -8.96 4.64
C TRP A 97 -3.00 -9.35 4.16
N ARG A 98 -3.48 -10.57 4.43
CA ARG A 98 -4.83 -11.01 4.07
C ARG A 98 -5.89 -10.40 5.00
N GLN A 99 -5.52 -10.11 6.23
CA GLN A 99 -6.41 -9.64 7.29
C GLN A 99 -6.84 -8.18 7.10
N PRO A 100 -7.93 -7.74 7.73
CA PRO A 100 -8.38 -6.36 7.70
C PRO A 100 -7.32 -5.35 8.13
N LEU A 101 -7.41 -4.10 7.61
CA LEU A 101 -6.49 -3.02 7.99
C LEU A 101 -6.52 -2.72 9.49
N ASP A 102 -7.63 -2.94 10.16
CA ASP A 102 -7.75 -2.73 11.61
C ASP A 102 -6.85 -3.69 12.40
N ASP A 103 -6.83 -4.97 12.03
CA ASP A 103 -5.97 -5.98 12.65
C ASP A 103 -4.48 -5.66 12.40
N SER A 104 -4.15 -5.23 11.18
CA SER A 104 -2.79 -4.80 10.82
C SER A 104 -2.34 -3.55 11.60
N ALA A 105 -3.25 -2.59 11.81
CA ALA A 105 -2.97 -1.38 12.60
C ALA A 105 -2.72 -1.71 14.08
N GLU A 106 -3.46 -2.68 14.65
CA GLU A 106 -3.23 -3.16 16.01
C GLU A 106 -1.91 -3.92 16.17
N GLN A 107 -1.51 -4.70 15.15
CA GLN A 107 -0.20 -5.33 15.12
C GLN A 107 0.92 -4.28 15.03
N LEU A 108 0.74 -3.24 14.21
CA LEU A 108 1.69 -2.13 14.12
C LEU A 108 1.81 -1.37 15.45
N ALA A 109 0.71 -1.18 16.20
CA ALA A 109 0.75 -0.56 17.52
C ALA A 109 1.64 -1.33 18.49
N ARG A 110 1.49 -2.66 18.54
CA ARG A 110 2.37 -3.52 19.37
C ARG A 110 3.83 -3.47 18.92
N MET A 111 4.09 -3.45 17.61
CA MET A 111 5.45 -3.32 17.09
C MET A 111 6.08 -1.97 17.43
N ILE A 112 5.33 -0.88 17.40
CA ILE A 112 5.81 0.45 17.81
C ILE A 112 6.23 0.44 19.28
N ASP A 113 5.43 -0.16 20.15
CA ASP A 113 5.77 -0.27 21.58
C ASP A 113 7.05 -1.09 21.77
N GLU A 114 7.18 -2.23 21.11
CA GLU A 114 8.38 -3.06 21.16
C GLU A 114 9.62 -2.30 20.64
N VAL A 115 9.49 -1.55 19.55
CA VAL A 115 10.61 -0.76 19.00
C VAL A 115 11.02 0.35 19.96
N ILE A 116 10.08 1.00 20.62
CA ILE A 116 10.35 2.01 21.65
C ILE A 116 11.12 1.39 22.82
N ASP A 117 10.66 0.26 23.34
CA ASP A 117 11.30 -0.45 24.45
C ASP A 117 12.74 -0.86 24.09
N ARG A 118 12.93 -1.49 22.93
CA ARG A 118 14.26 -1.90 22.45
C ARG A 118 15.20 -0.72 22.24
N THR A 119 14.70 0.39 21.68
CA THR A 119 15.50 1.58 21.42
C THR A 119 15.90 2.29 22.71
N SER A 120 15.04 2.28 23.74
CA SER A 120 15.32 2.84 25.07
C SER A 120 16.50 2.12 25.76
N LEU A 121 16.78 0.87 25.41
CA LEU A 121 17.91 0.11 25.93
C LEU A 121 19.25 0.42 25.23
N MET A 122 19.21 1.22 24.15
CA MET A 122 20.43 1.59 23.43
C MET A 122 21.12 2.78 24.11
N ARG A 123 22.35 2.60 24.55
CA ARG A 123 23.11 3.58 25.36
C ARG A 123 23.15 4.99 24.74
N HIS A 124 23.25 5.12 23.43
CA HIS A 124 23.32 6.43 22.76
C HIS A 124 21.95 7.11 22.64
N TYR A 125 20.85 6.34 22.65
CA TYR A 125 19.48 6.89 22.78
C TYR A 125 19.16 7.28 24.21
N ASP A 126 19.56 6.46 25.19
CA ASP A 126 19.42 6.77 26.62
C ASP A 126 20.13 8.07 26.98
N LYS A 127 21.39 8.27 26.53
CA LYS A 127 22.15 9.51 26.70
C LYS A 127 21.46 10.76 26.13
N LYS A 128 20.52 10.59 25.20
CA LYS A 128 19.72 11.66 24.59
C LYS A 128 18.33 11.78 25.20
N ASN A 129 18.08 11.10 26.32
CA ASN A 129 16.79 11.06 27.02
C ASN A 129 15.63 10.60 26.13
N TYR A 130 15.87 9.64 25.23
CA TYR A 130 14.84 9.11 24.34
C TYR A 130 13.60 8.62 25.09
N GLY A 131 13.77 8.00 26.26
CA GLY A 131 12.66 7.48 27.08
C GLY A 131 11.70 8.53 27.63
N VAL A 132 12.03 9.82 27.57
CA VAL A 132 11.15 10.91 28.06
C VAL A 132 10.01 11.21 27.08
N ASP A 133 10.29 11.24 25.77
CA ASP A 133 9.29 11.42 24.70
C ASP A 133 9.65 10.48 23.53
N PRO A 134 9.44 9.17 23.73
CA PRO A 134 9.88 8.17 22.76
C PRO A 134 8.96 8.17 21.53
N LYS A 135 9.58 8.23 20.35
CA LYS A 135 8.88 8.23 19.06
C LYS A 135 9.57 7.34 18.05
N VAL A 136 8.82 6.94 17.02
CA VAL A 136 9.33 6.26 15.84
C VAL A 136 9.07 7.09 14.59
N ASN A 137 9.81 6.82 13.53
CA ASN A 137 9.47 7.23 12.18
C ASN A 137 8.87 6.04 11.42
N LEU A 138 7.91 6.28 10.56
CA LEU A 138 7.25 5.26 9.77
C LEU A 138 7.51 5.47 8.27
N VAL A 139 7.77 4.37 7.55
CA VAL A 139 7.84 4.35 6.09
C VAL A 139 6.84 3.32 5.60
N GLY A 140 5.80 3.73 4.90
CA GLY A 140 4.80 2.84 4.32
C GLY A 140 4.89 2.78 2.81
N HIS A 141 4.85 1.58 2.23
CA HIS A 141 4.74 1.40 0.80
C HIS A 141 3.39 0.78 0.46
N SER A 142 2.73 1.28 -0.60
CA SER A 142 1.47 0.71 -1.08
C SER A 142 0.41 0.63 0.04
N MET A 143 -0.21 -0.53 0.26
CA MET A 143 -1.15 -0.77 1.36
C MET A 143 -0.54 -0.46 2.74
N GLY A 144 0.77 -0.56 2.91
CA GLY A 144 1.45 -0.20 4.15
C GLY A 144 1.23 1.25 4.58
N GLY A 145 1.05 2.17 3.63
CA GLY A 145 0.65 3.55 3.93
C GLY A 145 -0.78 3.65 4.49
N LEU A 146 -1.70 2.79 4.04
CA LEU A 146 -3.06 2.70 4.61
C LEU A 146 -3.03 2.10 6.02
N VAL A 147 -2.18 1.10 6.27
CA VAL A 147 -1.97 0.53 7.62
C VAL A 147 -1.47 1.61 8.58
N ILE A 148 -0.50 2.43 8.16
CA ILE A 148 0.02 3.56 8.95
C ILE A 148 -1.08 4.60 9.20
N THR A 149 -1.82 5.00 8.18
CA THR A 149 -2.91 5.99 8.32
C THR A 149 -3.99 5.49 9.27
N ASN A 150 -4.34 4.20 9.16
CA ASN A 150 -5.32 3.58 10.05
C ASN A 150 -4.81 3.45 11.50
N TYR A 151 -3.52 3.13 11.67
CA TYR A 151 -2.87 3.16 12.99
C TYR A 151 -2.95 4.57 13.60
N LEU A 152 -2.61 5.60 12.85
CA LEU A 152 -2.64 6.99 13.36
C LEU A 152 -4.07 7.43 13.68
N ARG A 153 -5.05 7.04 12.88
CA ARG A 153 -6.47 7.29 13.18
C ARG A 153 -6.91 6.66 14.50
N LYS A 154 -6.48 5.42 14.79
CA LYS A 154 -6.88 4.66 15.99
C LYS A 154 -6.05 5.03 17.24
N PHE A 155 -4.76 5.25 17.07
CA PHE A 155 -3.78 5.35 18.17
C PHE A 155 -2.93 6.63 18.14
N GLY A 156 -3.15 7.53 17.18
CA GLY A 156 -2.34 8.74 16.99
C GLY A 156 -2.30 9.66 18.22
N SER A 157 -3.37 9.68 19.02
CA SER A 157 -3.42 10.42 20.29
C SER A 157 -2.32 10.04 21.29
N GLN A 158 -1.71 8.85 21.14
CA GLN A 158 -0.56 8.41 21.96
C GLN A 158 0.75 9.14 21.59
N LYS A 159 0.80 9.88 20.47
CA LYS A 159 1.92 10.72 20.01
C LYS A 159 3.25 9.99 19.84
N LYS A 160 3.22 8.69 19.55
CA LYS A 160 4.40 7.82 19.40
C LYS A 160 5.07 7.93 18.02
N VAL A 161 4.55 8.72 17.10
CA VAL A 161 5.10 8.91 15.74
C VAL A 161 5.63 10.32 15.58
N ALA A 162 6.82 10.44 15.03
CA ALA A 162 7.44 11.73 14.78
C ALA A 162 7.31 12.17 13.31
N LYS A 163 7.51 11.26 12.37
CA LYS A 163 7.42 11.52 10.94
C LYS A 163 6.94 10.29 10.18
N VAL A 164 6.27 10.55 9.07
CA VAL A 164 5.75 9.52 8.17
C VAL A 164 6.25 9.76 6.76
N VAL A 165 6.65 8.69 6.09
CA VAL A 165 6.87 8.66 4.64
C VAL A 165 5.91 7.65 4.05
N THR A 166 5.20 8.01 2.99
CA THR A 166 4.39 7.07 2.21
C THR A 166 4.83 7.05 0.76
N LEU A 167 5.00 5.84 0.25
CA LEU A 167 5.46 5.56 -1.11
C LEU A 167 4.35 4.84 -1.87
N ALA A 168 3.83 5.46 -2.93
CA ALA A 168 2.85 4.83 -3.82
C ALA A 168 1.60 4.26 -3.11
N THR A 169 1.10 4.95 -2.08
CA THR A 169 -0.03 4.48 -1.26
C THR A 169 -1.37 4.72 -1.97
N PRO A 170 -2.23 3.69 -2.10
CA PRO A 170 -3.54 3.81 -2.73
C PRO A 170 -4.59 4.40 -1.77
N TYR A 171 -4.47 5.69 -1.41
CA TYR A 171 -5.37 6.35 -0.47
C TYR A 171 -6.84 6.31 -0.89
N ARG A 172 -7.10 6.39 -2.19
CA ARG A 172 -8.44 6.25 -2.76
C ARG A 172 -8.61 4.97 -3.57
N GLY A 173 -7.69 4.00 -3.41
CA GLY A 173 -7.76 2.68 -3.99
C GLY A 173 -7.09 2.52 -5.36
N SER A 174 -7.24 1.32 -5.92
CA SER A 174 -6.67 0.88 -7.19
C SER A 174 -7.62 -0.05 -7.94
N PHE A 175 -7.75 0.12 -9.26
CA PHE A 175 -8.53 -0.77 -10.12
C PHE A 175 -7.93 -2.18 -10.23
N GLU A 176 -6.65 -2.37 -9.89
CA GLU A 176 -6.02 -3.69 -9.85
C GLU A 176 -6.68 -4.60 -8.79
N ALA A 177 -7.22 -4.04 -7.70
CA ALA A 177 -8.00 -4.80 -6.73
C ALA A 177 -9.31 -5.34 -7.35
N VAL A 178 -9.97 -4.53 -8.17
CA VAL A 178 -11.20 -4.96 -8.90
C VAL A 178 -10.87 -6.12 -9.84
N ILE A 179 -9.78 -6.00 -10.61
CA ILE A 179 -9.33 -7.06 -11.53
C ILE A 179 -9.01 -8.32 -10.74
N LYS A 180 -8.29 -8.20 -9.63
CA LYS A 180 -7.90 -9.37 -8.81
C LYS A 180 -9.11 -10.10 -8.27
N ILE A 181 -10.10 -9.41 -7.73
CA ILE A 181 -11.35 -10.01 -7.23
C ILE A 181 -12.15 -10.64 -8.38
N THR A 182 -12.18 -9.99 -9.54
CA THR A 182 -13.00 -10.43 -10.68
C THR A 182 -12.39 -11.63 -11.41
N THR A 183 -11.10 -11.54 -11.73
CA THR A 183 -10.44 -12.50 -12.64
C THR A 183 -9.39 -13.38 -11.94
N GLY A 184 -8.90 -13.01 -10.77
CA GLY A 184 -7.74 -13.61 -10.12
C GLY A 184 -6.40 -13.14 -10.68
N THR A 185 -6.40 -12.23 -11.68
CA THR A 185 -5.21 -11.74 -12.37
C THR A 185 -5.10 -10.24 -12.20
N ALA A 186 -4.01 -9.75 -11.66
CA ALA A 186 -3.68 -8.33 -11.59
C ALA A 186 -2.16 -8.17 -11.54
N ASN A 187 -1.65 -6.93 -11.70
CA ASN A 187 -0.23 -6.62 -11.54
C ASN A 187 0.29 -6.85 -10.10
N LEU A 188 -0.58 -7.27 -9.19
CA LEU A 188 -0.22 -7.70 -7.83
C LEU A 188 0.41 -9.11 -7.80
N GLY A 189 0.66 -9.73 -8.94
CA GLY A 189 1.30 -11.04 -9.02
C GLY A 189 1.57 -11.46 -10.47
N THR A 190 2.59 -12.27 -10.67
CA THR A 190 3.13 -12.64 -11.99
C THR A 190 2.64 -13.98 -12.54
N SER A 191 1.81 -14.73 -11.78
CA SER A 191 1.35 -16.05 -12.20
C SER A 191 0.14 -15.98 -13.13
N PRO A 192 -0.02 -16.93 -14.05
CA PRO A 192 -1.26 -17.08 -14.80
C PRO A 192 -2.45 -17.24 -13.85
N PRO A 193 -3.63 -16.72 -14.21
CA PRO A 193 -4.81 -16.81 -13.34
C PRO A 193 -5.18 -18.28 -13.11
N SER A 194 -5.43 -18.62 -11.87
CA SER A 194 -6.00 -19.89 -11.48
C SER A 194 -7.34 -19.70 -10.77
N SER A 195 -8.18 -20.73 -10.79
CA SER A 195 -9.43 -20.71 -10.01
C SER A 195 -9.14 -20.55 -8.51
N ARG A 196 -8.07 -21.16 -8.01
CA ARG A 196 -7.63 -21.08 -6.61
C ARG A 196 -7.17 -19.68 -6.21
N GLU A 197 -6.42 -19.02 -7.06
CA GLU A 197 -6.01 -17.63 -6.84
C GLU A 197 -7.22 -16.70 -6.74
N ARG A 198 -8.20 -16.87 -7.64
CA ARG A 198 -9.42 -16.07 -7.64
C ARG A 198 -10.30 -16.35 -6.40
N GLU A 199 -10.40 -17.61 -5.98
CA GLU A 199 -11.11 -18.01 -4.76
C GLU A 199 -10.45 -17.37 -3.53
N ALA A 200 -9.12 -17.48 -3.39
CA ALA A 200 -8.36 -16.86 -2.30
C ALA A 200 -8.52 -15.33 -2.29
N ALA A 201 -8.42 -14.67 -3.45
CA ALA A 201 -8.60 -13.22 -3.57
C ALA A 201 -9.97 -12.76 -3.06
N ARG A 202 -11.04 -13.50 -3.37
CA ARG A 202 -12.40 -13.18 -2.93
C ARG A 202 -12.63 -13.37 -1.43
N MET A 203 -11.81 -14.20 -0.79
CA MET A 203 -11.83 -14.42 0.67
C MET A 203 -10.84 -13.54 1.43
N THR A 204 -10.13 -12.61 0.77
CA THR A 204 -9.10 -11.76 1.37
C THR A 204 -9.66 -10.37 1.71
N PRO A 205 -10.00 -10.07 2.98
CA PRO A 205 -10.61 -8.79 3.38
C PRO A 205 -9.79 -7.56 2.97
N SER A 206 -8.47 -7.60 3.16
CA SER A 206 -7.60 -6.46 2.83
C SER A 206 -7.68 -6.02 1.38
N LEU A 207 -7.94 -6.95 0.46
CA LEU A 207 -8.06 -6.63 -0.96
C LEU A 207 -9.26 -5.72 -1.26
N TYR A 208 -10.36 -5.87 -0.49
CA TYR A 208 -11.54 -5.01 -0.60
C TYR A 208 -11.27 -3.59 -0.10
N HIS A 209 -10.38 -3.43 0.88
CA HIS A 209 -9.93 -2.09 1.32
C HIS A 209 -9.16 -1.32 0.24
N LEU A 210 -8.66 -2.01 -0.80
CA LEU A 210 -7.97 -1.40 -1.93
C LEU A 210 -8.91 -1.05 -3.09
N LEU A 211 -10.22 -1.32 -3.00
CA LEU A 211 -11.19 -0.94 -4.02
C LEU A 211 -11.20 0.58 -4.22
N PRO A 212 -11.24 1.06 -5.48
CA PRO A 212 -11.20 2.49 -5.74
C PRO A 212 -12.50 3.19 -5.35
N ASP A 213 -12.33 4.35 -4.69
CA ASP A 213 -13.38 5.33 -4.42
C ASP A 213 -13.18 6.55 -5.34
N LEU A 214 -13.43 6.31 -6.62
CA LEU A 214 -13.22 7.25 -7.72
C LEU A 214 -14.47 7.25 -8.62
N PRO A 215 -15.60 7.83 -8.17
CA PRO A 215 -16.88 7.71 -8.88
C PRO A 215 -16.86 8.30 -10.30
N ASP A 216 -16.04 9.33 -10.53
CA ASP A 216 -15.89 9.95 -11.86
C ASP A 216 -15.08 9.07 -12.85
N ALA A 217 -14.34 8.10 -12.32
CA ALA A 217 -13.58 7.14 -13.10
C ALA A 217 -14.36 5.85 -13.39
N VAL A 218 -15.63 5.75 -12.95
CA VAL A 218 -16.51 4.60 -13.19
C VAL A 218 -17.66 5.00 -14.11
N ALA A 219 -17.63 4.51 -15.34
CA ALA A 219 -18.72 4.64 -16.29
C ALA A 219 -19.66 3.44 -16.17
N ILE A 220 -20.97 3.68 -16.07
CA ILE A 220 -22.00 2.62 -15.93
C ILE A 220 -23.05 2.81 -17.01
N ASP A 221 -23.33 1.77 -17.80
CA ASP A 221 -24.36 1.80 -18.84
C ASP A 221 -25.77 1.89 -18.24
N ASP A 222 -26.02 1.18 -17.14
CA ASP A 222 -27.27 1.24 -16.39
C ASP A 222 -27.21 2.36 -15.34
N THR A 223 -27.78 3.51 -15.68
CA THR A 223 -27.78 4.70 -14.80
C THR A 223 -28.61 4.54 -13.52
N SER A 224 -29.36 3.47 -13.36
CA SER A 224 -30.08 3.15 -12.12
C SER A 224 -29.17 2.58 -11.05
N LEU A 225 -27.99 2.08 -11.42
CA LEU A 225 -26.98 1.56 -10.49
C LEU A 225 -26.12 2.68 -9.90
N PRO A 226 -25.71 2.55 -8.63
CA PRO A 226 -24.82 3.52 -8.01
C PRO A 226 -23.40 3.44 -8.59
N LYS A 227 -22.73 4.58 -8.76
CA LYS A 227 -21.33 4.65 -9.19
C LYS A 227 -20.36 4.34 -8.03
N SER A 228 -20.58 3.22 -7.37
CA SER A 228 -19.76 2.81 -6.22
C SER A 228 -19.48 1.32 -6.27
N LEU A 229 -18.19 0.97 -6.27
CA LEU A 229 -17.75 -0.42 -6.23
C LEU A 229 -17.95 -1.09 -4.86
N PHE A 230 -18.40 -0.35 -3.86
CA PHE A 230 -18.80 -0.90 -2.56
C PHE A 230 -20.27 -1.39 -2.53
N GLU A 231 -20.98 -1.30 -3.66
CA GLU A 231 -22.37 -1.78 -3.78
C GLU A 231 -22.40 -3.12 -4.53
N PRO A 232 -22.94 -4.19 -3.92
CA PRO A 232 -22.99 -5.51 -4.56
C PRO A 232 -23.67 -5.53 -5.94
N ALA A 233 -24.65 -4.62 -6.15
CA ALA A 233 -25.44 -4.56 -7.38
C ALA A 233 -24.64 -4.22 -8.64
N VAL A 234 -23.46 -3.62 -8.51
CA VAL A 234 -22.60 -3.28 -9.66
C VAL A 234 -21.66 -4.41 -10.08
N TRP A 235 -21.62 -5.50 -9.31
CA TRP A 235 -20.72 -6.63 -9.55
C TRP A 235 -21.42 -7.73 -10.35
N GLN A 236 -20.64 -8.46 -11.14
CA GLN A 236 -21.12 -9.57 -11.97
C GLN A 236 -21.73 -10.69 -11.11
N PRO A 237 -22.90 -11.23 -11.50
CA PRO A 237 -23.53 -12.36 -10.79
C PRO A 237 -22.61 -13.58 -10.62
N SER A 238 -21.73 -13.83 -11.58
CA SER A 238 -20.76 -14.96 -11.54
C SER A 238 -19.82 -14.92 -10.32
N ILE A 239 -19.61 -13.75 -9.71
CA ILE A 239 -18.83 -13.64 -8.47
C ILE A 239 -19.59 -14.29 -7.31
N MET A 240 -20.89 -14.03 -7.21
CA MET A 240 -21.73 -14.66 -6.17
C MET A 240 -21.84 -16.17 -6.35
N GLU A 241 -21.95 -16.64 -7.60
CA GLU A 241 -22.03 -18.06 -7.92
C GLU A 241 -20.75 -18.80 -7.51
N THR A 242 -19.59 -18.22 -7.79
CA THR A 242 -18.31 -18.84 -7.43
C THR A 242 -18.00 -18.75 -5.93
N ILE A 243 -18.44 -17.69 -5.22
CA ILE A 243 -18.40 -17.65 -3.76
C ILE A 243 -19.32 -18.72 -3.17
N ALA A 244 -20.54 -18.89 -3.72
CA ALA A 244 -21.44 -19.96 -3.28
C ALA A 244 -20.86 -21.35 -3.49
N GLU A 245 -20.13 -21.56 -4.60
CA GLU A 245 -19.44 -22.82 -4.85
C GLU A 245 -18.27 -23.03 -3.87
N TYR A 246 -17.51 -21.99 -3.56
CA TYR A 246 -16.48 -22.05 -2.52
C TYR A 246 -17.07 -22.42 -1.13
N ILE A 247 -18.21 -21.82 -0.77
CA ILE A 247 -18.93 -22.17 0.47
C ILE A 247 -19.43 -23.62 0.42
N ARG A 248 -19.87 -24.13 -0.73
CA ARG A 248 -20.24 -25.54 -0.86
C ARG A 248 -19.09 -26.48 -0.56
N LEU A 249 -17.88 -26.09 -0.95
CA LEU A 249 -16.67 -26.91 -0.77
C LEU A 249 -16.07 -26.81 0.63
N ARG A 250 -16.11 -25.62 1.23
CA ARG A 250 -15.34 -25.27 2.44
C ARG A 250 -16.21 -24.82 3.63
N GLY A 251 -17.46 -24.41 3.40
CA GLY A 251 -18.33 -23.87 4.45
C GLY A 251 -18.99 -24.95 5.29
N LEU A 252 -19.39 -24.57 6.49
CA LEU A 252 -20.03 -25.46 7.48
C LEU A 252 -21.48 -25.79 7.10
N ARG A 253 -22.16 -24.93 6.34
CA ARG A 253 -23.60 -25.05 6.01
C ARG A 253 -23.87 -24.92 4.52
N PRO A 254 -23.48 -25.90 3.70
CA PRO A 254 -23.54 -25.80 2.23
C PRO A 254 -24.97 -25.65 1.67
N ALA A 255 -26.00 -26.06 2.39
CA ALA A 255 -27.39 -25.94 1.94
C ALA A 255 -27.85 -24.47 1.79
N GLY A 256 -27.34 -23.55 2.60
CA GLY A 256 -27.64 -22.11 2.55
C GLY A 256 -26.64 -21.27 1.72
N ARG A 257 -25.78 -21.89 0.93
CA ARG A 257 -24.62 -21.25 0.28
C ARG A 257 -24.92 -20.00 -0.53
N GLN A 258 -26.05 -19.94 -1.23
CA GLN A 258 -26.41 -18.77 -2.07
C GLN A 258 -26.69 -17.53 -1.21
N GLN A 259 -27.44 -17.70 -0.13
CA GLN A 259 -27.71 -16.61 0.79
C GLN A 259 -26.46 -16.20 1.55
N GLN A 260 -25.66 -17.18 1.98
CA GLN A 260 -24.40 -16.95 2.68
C GLN A 260 -23.39 -16.22 1.78
N ALA A 261 -23.27 -16.59 0.48
CA ALA A 261 -22.39 -15.93 -0.46
C ALA A 261 -22.73 -14.44 -0.61
N ARG A 262 -24.03 -14.12 -0.75
CA ARG A 262 -24.49 -12.71 -0.83
C ARG A 262 -24.19 -11.95 0.48
N ALA A 263 -24.45 -12.57 1.62
CA ALA A 263 -24.19 -11.96 2.92
C ALA A 263 -22.69 -11.72 3.15
N LEU A 264 -21.84 -12.69 2.84
CA LEU A 264 -20.38 -12.61 2.97
C LEU A 264 -19.81 -11.51 2.06
N PHE A 265 -20.17 -11.52 0.76
CA PHE A 265 -19.67 -10.52 -0.17
C PHE A 265 -20.13 -9.11 0.21
N LYS A 266 -21.39 -8.96 0.62
CA LYS A 266 -21.91 -7.69 1.13
C LYS A 266 -21.13 -7.23 2.38
N ALA A 267 -20.87 -8.13 3.31
CA ALA A 267 -20.13 -7.81 4.55
C ALA A 267 -18.69 -7.32 4.24
N LEU A 268 -17.99 -7.97 3.29
CA LEU A 268 -16.66 -7.54 2.85
C LEU A 268 -16.68 -6.14 2.21
N LEU A 269 -17.68 -5.85 1.38
CA LEU A 269 -17.84 -4.53 0.77
C LEU A 269 -18.24 -3.46 1.79
N ASP A 270 -19.16 -3.78 2.72
CA ASP A 270 -19.59 -2.85 3.78
C ASP A 270 -18.42 -2.51 4.73
N GLU A 271 -17.63 -3.48 5.13
CA GLU A 271 -16.43 -3.28 5.96
C GLU A 271 -15.41 -2.40 5.24
N ALA A 272 -15.12 -2.70 3.97
CA ALA A 272 -14.21 -1.90 3.17
C ALA A 272 -14.72 -0.45 2.99
N LYS A 273 -16.02 -0.26 2.77
CA LYS A 273 -16.67 1.07 2.70
C LYS A 273 -16.53 1.82 4.02
N ALA A 274 -16.83 1.16 5.14
CA ALA A 274 -16.71 1.77 6.48
C ALA A 274 -15.27 2.19 6.78
N THR A 275 -14.30 1.33 6.47
CA THR A 275 -12.87 1.65 6.61
C THR A 275 -12.46 2.82 5.73
N ARG A 276 -12.91 2.86 4.46
CA ARG A 276 -12.66 3.98 3.55
C ARG A 276 -13.20 5.29 4.10
N GLN A 277 -14.42 5.29 4.60
CA GLN A 277 -15.04 6.46 5.23
C GLN A 277 -14.31 6.90 6.50
N ALA A 278 -13.89 5.94 7.33
CA ALA A 278 -13.12 6.23 8.53
C ALA A 278 -11.74 6.84 8.20
N LEU A 279 -11.05 6.31 7.19
CA LEU A 279 -9.78 6.86 6.70
C LEU A 279 -9.98 8.26 6.10
N ALA A 280 -11.08 8.51 5.37
CA ALA A 280 -11.41 9.84 4.83
C ALA A 280 -11.69 10.88 5.93
N GLY A 281 -12.01 10.46 7.13
CA GLY A 281 -12.18 11.34 8.29
C GLY A 281 -10.89 11.67 9.05
N PHE A 282 -9.75 11.00 8.73
CA PHE A 282 -8.48 11.21 9.41
C PHE A 282 -7.92 12.61 9.18
N LYS A 283 -7.41 13.24 10.23
CA LYS A 283 -6.71 14.53 10.21
C LYS A 283 -5.36 14.38 10.90
N LEU A 284 -4.35 15.09 10.39
CA LEU A 284 -2.99 15.05 10.95
C LEU A 284 -2.94 15.51 12.40
N GLU A 285 -3.76 16.49 12.75
CA GLU A 285 -3.84 17.05 14.10
C GLU A 285 -4.29 16.01 15.14
N ASP A 286 -5.13 15.05 14.76
CA ASP A 286 -5.58 13.95 15.62
C ASP A 286 -4.41 13.08 16.10
N ALA A 287 -3.34 13.03 15.30
CA ALA A 287 -2.09 12.34 15.60
C ALA A 287 -0.98 13.30 16.10
N SER A 288 -1.29 14.58 16.33
CA SER A 288 -0.30 15.62 16.65
C SER A 288 0.82 15.76 15.61
N LEU A 289 0.46 15.54 14.33
CA LEU A 289 1.32 15.74 13.17
C LEU A 289 0.86 16.96 12.37
N THR A 290 1.76 17.44 11.52
CA THR A 290 1.51 18.51 10.56
C THR A 290 1.89 18.02 9.15
N ASP A 291 1.59 18.78 8.12
CA ASP A 291 2.00 18.49 6.74
C ASP A 291 3.54 18.54 6.55
N GLU A 292 4.27 19.18 7.48
CA GLU A 292 5.75 19.13 7.54
C GLU A 292 6.30 17.79 8.08
N ASP A 293 5.46 16.98 8.71
CA ASP A 293 5.85 15.70 9.29
C ASP A 293 5.48 14.51 8.38
N TRP A 294 4.92 14.79 7.17
CA TRP A 294 4.50 13.76 6.23
C TRP A 294 5.07 13.97 4.82
N LEU A 295 5.98 13.09 4.40
CA LEU A 295 6.47 13.03 3.03
C LEU A 295 5.65 11.99 2.24
N CYS A 296 4.84 12.47 1.28
CA CYS A 296 4.06 11.59 0.41
C CYS A 296 4.66 11.59 -1.00
N VAL A 297 5.10 10.40 -1.44
CA VAL A 297 5.68 10.18 -2.78
C VAL A 297 4.72 9.31 -3.60
N MET A 298 4.36 9.78 -4.78
CA MET A 298 3.48 9.11 -5.73
C MET A 298 4.27 8.69 -6.97
N GLY A 299 4.01 7.47 -7.47
CA GLY A 299 4.53 7.06 -8.77
C GLY A 299 3.60 7.50 -9.90
N VAL A 300 4.19 8.00 -10.99
CA VAL A 300 3.48 8.48 -12.20
C VAL A 300 4.21 8.05 -13.46
N ASP A 301 3.59 8.30 -14.62
CA ASP A 301 4.18 8.03 -15.95
C ASP A 301 4.36 6.53 -16.27
N ALA A 302 3.78 5.63 -15.48
CA ALA A 302 3.66 4.24 -15.85
C ALA A 302 2.25 3.92 -16.35
N ASN A 303 2.18 2.91 -17.22
CA ASN A 303 0.93 2.42 -17.79
C ASN A 303 0.00 1.89 -16.69
N THR A 304 -1.07 2.60 -16.38
CA THR A 304 -1.92 2.36 -15.22
C THR A 304 -3.40 2.40 -15.60
N ARG A 305 -4.17 1.51 -15.02
CA ARG A 305 -5.63 1.57 -15.16
C ARG A 305 -6.18 2.70 -14.28
N VAL A 306 -6.85 3.64 -14.91
CA VAL A 306 -7.38 4.86 -14.26
C VAL A 306 -8.89 4.96 -14.31
N ALA A 307 -9.56 4.10 -15.09
CA ALA A 307 -11.00 4.08 -15.24
C ALA A 307 -11.54 2.65 -15.37
N LEU A 308 -12.82 2.48 -15.14
CA LEU A 308 -13.57 1.23 -15.31
C LEU A 308 -14.90 1.52 -16.00
N LYS A 309 -15.25 0.70 -16.98
CA LYS A 309 -16.59 0.67 -17.53
C LYS A 309 -17.36 -0.55 -17.01
N ILE A 310 -18.57 -0.33 -16.55
CA ILE A 310 -19.55 -1.37 -16.18
C ILE A 310 -20.62 -1.40 -17.27
N ALA A 311 -20.47 -2.36 -18.17
CA ALA A 311 -21.40 -2.56 -19.27
C ALA A 311 -22.63 -3.35 -18.80
N GLN A 312 -23.76 -3.15 -19.50
CA GLN A 312 -24.95 -3.97 -19.31
C GLN A 312 -24.98 -5.07 -20.37
N ARG A 313 -24.78 -6.32 -19.95
CA ARG A 313 -24.85 -7.48 -20.85
C ARG A 313 -25.87 -8.49 -20.36
N GLN A 314 -26.77 -8.90 -21.22
CA GLN A 314 -27.84 -9.86 -20.91
C GLN A 314 -28.63 -9.51 -19.62
N GLY A 315 -28.82 -8.21 -19.34
CA GLY A 315 -29.52 -7.75 -18.15
C GLY A 315 -28.68 -7.73 -16.85
N HIS A 316 -27.38 -7.94 -16.93
CA HIS A 316 -26.47 -7.97 -15.79
C HIS A 316 -25.27 -7.03 -15.98
N PRO A 317 -24.70 -6.47 -14.89
CA PRO A 317 -23.46 -5.71 -14.96
C PRO A 317 -22.28 -6.61 -15.31
N GLU A 318 -21.40 -6.13 -16.17
CA GLU A 318 -20.15 -6.78 -16.54
C GLU A 318 -19.03 -5.76 -16.65
N PHE A 319 -17.88 -6.02 -16.02
CA PHE A 319 -16.74 -5.13 -16.05
C PHE A 319 -15.98 -5.22 -17.37
N GLU A 320 -15.82 -4.09 -18.04
CA GLU A 320 -14.98 -3.95 -19.23
C GLU A 320 -13.65 -3.31 -18.85
N PHE A 321 -12.58 -4.07 -19.02
CA PHE A 321 -11.22 -3.59 -18.78
C PHE A 321 -10.58 -3.17 -20.10
N SER A 322 -10.84 -1.93 -20.55
CA SER A 322 -10.26 -1.39 -21.78
C SER A 322 -8.76 -1.17 -21.65
N SER A 323 -8.02 -1.43 -22.74
CA SER A 323 -6.59 -1.10 -22.84
C SER A 323 -6.34 0.38 -23.14
N SER A 324 -7.34 1.10 -23.66
CA SER A 324 -7.21 2.50 -24.07
C SER A 324 -6.96 3.48 -22.91
N ASP A 325 -7.24 3.07 -21.68
CA ASP A 325 -7.08 3.91 -20.49
C ASP A 325 -5.65 3.93 -19.94
N ARG A 326 -4.72 3.25 -20.64
CA ARG A 326 -3.36 2.99 -20.12
C ARG A 326 -2.25 3.84 -20.74
N ASP A 327 -2.44 4.41 -21.93
CA ASP A 327 -1.36 4.94 -22.77
C ASP A 327 -1.08 6.46 -22.59
N ASN A 328 -1.41 7.02 -21.43
CA ASN A 328 -1.14 8.43 -21.17
C ASN A 328 0.25 8.63 -20.55
N LYS A 329 0.88 9.77 -20.89
CA LYS A 329 2.23 10.12 -20.43
C LYS A 329 2.20 11.34 -19.52
N TRP A 330 3.00 11.28 -18.47
CA TRP A 330 3.18 12.41 -17.55
C TRP A 330 3.72 13.67 -18.22
N GLY A 331 4.50 13.50 -19.28
CA GLY A 331 5.03 14.60 -20.09
C GLY A 331 4.02 15.34 -20.96
N ASN A 332 2.75 14.92 -21.00
CA ASN A 332 1.70 15.61 -21.74
C ASN A 332 1.50 17.04 -21.19
N THR A 333 1.21 18.00 -22.07
CA THR A 333 0.89 19.37 -21.67
C THR A 333 -0.52 19.50 -21.12
N ASP A 334 -1.44 18.61 -21.53
CA ASP A 334 -2.79 18.51 -21.02
C ASP A 334 -2.77 17.89 -19.61
N GLU A 335 -3.27 18.64 -18.66
CA GLU A 335 -3.28 18.27 -17.25
C GLU A 335 -4.19 17.07 -16.96
N ASP A 336 -5.34 17.00 -17.63
CA ASP A 336 -6.28 15.88 -17.47
C ASP A 336 -5.67 14.57 -17.98
N LEU A 337 -4.89 14.63 -19.08
CA LEU A 337 -4.15 13.48 -19.57
C LEU A 337 -3.00 13.07 -18.64
N ARG A 338 -2.36 14.02 -17.96
CA ARG A 338 -1.35 13.71 -16.93
C ARG A 338 -1.95 12.96 -15.75
N ARG A 339 -3.15 13.33 -15.32
CA ARG A 339 -3.89 12.62 -14.25
C ARG A 339 -4.26 11.19 -14.64
N ARG A 340 -4.32 10.87 -15.92
CA ARG A 340 -4.59 9.53 -16.44
C ARG A 340 -3.34 8.64 -16.48
N THR A 341 -2.40 8.83 -15.55
CA THR A 341 -1.23 7.97 -15.31
C THR A 341 -1.24 7.43 -13.88
N GLY A 342 -0.20 6.73 -13.51
CA GLY A 342 0.07 6.23 -12.17
C GLY A 342 1.40 5.46 -12.15
N ASP A 343 1.54 4.55 -11.22
CA ASP A 343 2.76 3.75 -11.04
C ASP A 343 2.67 2.33 -11.64
N GLY A 344 1.64 2.05 -12.44
CA GLY A 344 1.34 0.73 -13.00
C GLY A 344 0.32 -0.06 -12.17
N THR A 345 0.08 0.32 -10.92
CA THR A 345 -0.87 -0.31 -10.01
C THR A 345 -1.85 0.70 -9.42
N VAL A 346 -1.33 1.79 -8.86
CA VAL A 346 -2.14 2.85 -8.24
C VAL A 346 -2.28 4.01 -9.23
N PRO A 347 -3.52 4.40 -9.61
CA PRO A 347 -3.74 5.56 -10.44
C PRO A 347 -3.39 6.85 -9.69
N TYR A 348 -3.01 7.90 -10.42
CA TYR A 348 -2.65 9.20 -9.87
C TYR A 348 -3.67 9.70 -8.85
N ASP A 349 -4.96 9.76 -9.23
CA ASP A 349 -6.04 10.22 -8.33
C ASP A 349 -6.27 9.27 -7.13
N GLY A 350 -5.89 8.00 -7.29
CA GLY A 350 -5.92 6.99 -6.22
C GLY A 350 -4.84 7.20 -5.16
N ALA A 351 -3.73 7.84 -5.53
CA ALA A 351 -2.58 8.05 -4.65
C ALA A 351 -2.65 9.36 -3.82
N ILE A 352 -3.63 10.23 -4.09
CA ILE A 352 -3.76 11.52 -3.42
C ILE A 352 -4.44 11.35 -2.04
N PRO A 353 -3.75 11.65 -0.93
CA PRO A 353 -4.36 11.70 0.39
C PRO A 353 -5.22 12.97 0.54
N HIS A 354 -6.35 12.87 1.21
CA HIS A 354 -7.24 14.02 1.45
C HIS A 354 -6.71 14.99 2.51
N PHE A 355 -5.81 14.53 3.38
CA PHE A 355 -5.27 15.29 4.52
C PHE A 355 -3.97 16.05 4.21
N LEU A 356 -3.46 15.98 2.97
CA LEU A 356 -2.32 16.78 2.51
C LEU A 356 -2.71 17.62 1.31
N PRO A 357 -2.31 18.90 1.25
CA PRO A 357 -2.49 19.72 0.08
C PRO A 357 -1.58 19.25 -1.07
N LEU A 358 -2.03 19.42 -2.32
CA LEU A 358 -1.33 18.90 -3.50
C LEU A 358 0.12 19.40 -3.62
N GLU A 359 0.38 20.65 -3.25
CA GLU A 359 1.71 21.25 -3.30
C GLU A 359 2.74 20.59 -2.37
N ARG A 360 2.30 19.75 -1.43
CA ARG A 360 3.16 18.96 -0.54
C ARG A 360 3.62 17.63 -1.14
N LEU A 361 2.93 17.16 -2.17
CA LEU A 361 3.17 15.83 -2.73
C LEU A 361 4.36 15.82 -3.69
N VAL A 362 5.03 14.68 -3.79
CA VAL A 362 6.17 14.45 -4.68
C VAL A 362 5.82 13.38 -5.70
N CYS A 363 5.98 13.65 -6.98
CA CYS A 363 5.82 12.67 -8.05
C CYS A 363 7.17 12.16 -8.53
N VAL A 364 7.28 10.83 -8.72
CA VAL A 364 8.44 10.15 -9.29
C VAL A 364 8.03 9.27 -10.47
N ARG A 365 8.94 9.03 -11.41
CA ARG A 365 8.68 8.34 -12.68
C ARG A 365 9.62 7.15 -12.85
N PRO A 366 9.29 6.16 -13.69
CA PRO A 366 10.21 5.08 -14.06
C PRO A 366 11.56 5.57 -14.61
N HIS A 367 11.57 6.74 -15.27
CA HIS A 367 12.79 7.34 -15.80
C HIS A 367 13.64 8.08 -14.75
N ASP A 368 13.19 8.15 -13.50
CA ASP A 368 13.93 8.77 -12.41
C ASP A 368 14.91 7.81 -11.73
N TYR A 369 14.89 6.50 -12.08
CA TYR A 369 15.95 5.57 -11.70
C TYR A 369 17.31 6.08 -12.24
N GLY A 370 18.33 5.98 -11.41
CA GLY A 370 19.69 6.35 -11.77
C GLY A 370 20.27 5.46 -12.87
N TYR A 371 21.33 5.95 -13.53
CA TYR A 371 21.98 5.20 -14.61
C TYR A 371 22.51 3.83 -14.14
N TRP A 372 22.94 3.73 -12.89
CA TRP A 372 23.52 2.51 -12.31
C TRP A 372 22.49 1.50 -11.77
N GLU A 373 21.23 1.90 -11.65
CA GLU A 373 20.11 1.07 -11.20
C GLU A 373 19.57 0.17 -12.35
N LEU A 374 20.47 -0.48 -13.09
CA LEU A 374 20.08 -1.29 -14.26
C LEU A 374 19.28 -2.53 -13.87
N ALA A 375 19.63 -3.14 -12.72
CA ALA A 375 18.93 -4.32 -12.23
C ALA A 375 17.48 -3.98 -11.85
N ASP A 376 17.23 -2.86 -11.17
CA ASP A 376 15.91 -2.39 -10.77
C ASP A 376 15.07 -1.96 -11.97
N ARG A 377 15.68 -1.27 -12.91
CA ARG A 377 15.03 -0.92 -14.19
C ARG A 377 14.61 -2.17 -14.97
N ALA A 378 15.41 -3.24 -14.96
CA ALA A 378 15.02 -4.52 -15.53
C ALA A 378 13.92 -5.20 -14.70
N ALA A 379 14.01 -5.14 -13.37
CA ALA A 379 13.03 -5.71 -12.45
C ALA A 379 11.64 -5.05 -12.58
N THR A 380 11.57 -3.77 -13.01
CA THR A 380 10.26 -3.12 -13.30
C THR A 380 9.47 -3.81 -14.39
N GLN A 381 10.13 -4.56 -15.29
CA GLN A 381 9.43 -5.34 -16.32
C GLN A 381 8.71 -6.56 -15.74
N PHE A 382 9.17 -7.08 -14.60
CA PHE A 382 8.61 -8.27 -13.96
C PHE A 382 7.68 -7.93 -12.78
N ALA A 383 8.09 -7.02 -11.92
CA ALA A 383 7.33 -6.65 -10.71
C ALA A 383 6.53 -5.33 -10.87
N GLY A 384 6.64 -4.67 -12.03
CA GLY A 384 6.06 -3.35 -12.26
C GLY A 384 6.80 -2.23 -11.52
N PHE A 385 6.61 -0.99 -11.96
CA PHE A 385 7.22 0.18 -11.32
C PHE A 385 6.77 0.33 -9.86
N HIS A 386 5.49 0.07 -9.58
CA HIS A 386 4.92 0.12 -8.24
C HIS A 386 5.70 -0.76 -7.24
N GLY A 387 5.97 -2.02 -7.59
CA GLY A 387 6.62 -2.99 -6.70
C GLY A 387 8.09 -2.68 -6.40
N ILE A 388 8.80 -2.06 -7.36
CA ILE A 388 10.25 -1.77 -7.27
C ILE A 388 10.51 -0.32 -6.85
N LEU A 389 9.50 0.53 -6.79
CA LEU A 389 9.65 1.93 -6.42
C LEU A 389 10.41 2.14 -5.09
N PRO A 390 10.25 1.31 -4.02
CA PRO A 390 11.02 1.45 -2.80
C PRO A 390 12.54 1.30 -2.98
N ASN A 391 13.02 0.68 -4.07
CA ASN A 391 14.46 0.48 -4.34
C ASN A 391 15.13 1.66 -5.04
N MET A 392 14.38 2.72 -5.39
CA MET A 392 15.01 3.88 -6.02
C MET A 392 16.01 4.56 -5.08
N ASP A 393 17.28 4.55 -5.43
CA ASP A 393 18.37 5.22 -4.72
C ASP A 393 18.06 6.68 -4.36
N MET A 394 17.43 7.37 -5.28
CA MET A 394 17.00 8.75 -5.09
C MET A 394 16.00 8.86 -3.95
N LEU A 395 15.06 7.92 -3.83
CA LEU A 395 14.09 7.90 -2.73
C LEU A 395 14.75 7.57 -1.38
N HIS A 396 15.74 6.67 -1.34
CA HIS A 396 16.49 6.40 -0.12
C HIS A 396 17.13 7.68 0.42
N ARG A 397 17.81 8.45 -0.45
CA ARG A 397 18.42 9.74 -0.10
C ARG A 397 17.38 10.79 0.32
N LEU A 398 16.24 10.80 -0.36
CA LEU A 398 15.14 11.71 -0.05
C LEU A 398 14.56 11.44 1.36
N ILE A 399 14.33 10.17 1.71
CA ILE A 399 13.84 9.75 3.02
C ILE A 399 14.85 10.09 4.12
N VAL A 400 16.14 9.81 3.89
CA VAL A 400 17.21 10.17 4.83
C VAL A 400 17.26 11.66 5.07
N ARG A 401 17.22 12.46 4.00
CA ARG A 401 17.19 13.91 4.06
C ARG A 401 15.98 14.42 4.85
N PHE A 402 14.80 13.85 4.63
CA PHE A 402 13.58 14.19 5.36
C PHE A 402 13.69 13.87 6.85
N PHE A 403 14.15 12.67 7.23
CA PHE A 403 14.27 12.29 8.63
C PHE A 403 15.36 13.07 9.37
N LYS A 404 16.48 13.37 8.72
CA LYS A 404 17.60 14.15 9.30
C LYS A 404 17.37 15.67 9.25
N ARG A 405 16.30 16.16 8.60
CA ARG A 405 16.05 17.59 8.37
C ARG A 405 17.26 18.30 7.73
N GLN A 406 17.82 17.70 6.71
CA GLN A 406 19.01 18.20 6.02
C GLN A 406 18.66 18.85 4.67
N LYS A 407 19.44 19.86 4.26
CA LYS A 407 19.42 20.35 2.89
C LYS A 407 20.10 19.35 1.95
N ASP A 408 19.69 19.34 0.69
CA ASP A 408 20.47 18.65 -0.33
C ASP A 408 21.75 19.44 -0.63
N THR A 409 22.91 18.82 -0.36
CA THR A 409 24.21 19.43 -0.57
C THR A 409 24.86 18.99 -1.90
N HIS A 410 24.28 17.99 -2.55
CA HIS A 410 24.88 17.33 -3.73
C HIS A 410 24.00 17.38 -4.98
N GLY A 411 22.77 17.92 -4.90
CA GLY A 411 21.83 17.92 -6.02
C GLY A 411 21.40 16.50 -6.44
N ASN A 412 21.40 15.55 -5.50
CA ASN A 412 21.14 14.13 -5.78
C ASN A 412 19.74 13.66 -5.37
N THR A 413 18.88 14.61 -4.99
CA THR A 413 17.46 14.38 -4.76
C THR A 413 16.64 15.30 -5.65
N TRP A 414 15.61 14.74 -6.27
CA TRP A 414 14.72 15.45 -7.19
C TRP A 414 13.32 14.84 -7.17
N GLY A 415 12.40 15.46 -7.88
CA GLY A 415 11.04 14.96 -8.07
C GLY A 415 10.30 15.81 -9.09
N SER A 416 9.01 15.60 -9.20
CA SER A 416 8.13 16.43 -10.02
C SER A 416 6.95 16.90 -9.19
N PRO A 417 6.46 18.14 -9.40
CA PRO A 417 5.23 18.59 -8.78
C PRO A 417 4.04 17.78 -9.33
N PRO A 418 2.97 17.60 -8.55
CA PRO A 418 1.72 17.04 -9.04
C PRO A 418 1.12 17.81 -10.23
N ALA A 419 0.20 17.17 -10.96
CA ALA A 419 -0.58 17.85 -11.97
C ALA A 419 -1.34 19.02 -11.35
N GLY A 420 -1.33 20.19 -12.02
CA GLY A 420 -1.96 21.41 -11.52
C GLY A 420 -1.12 22.25 -10.54
N VAL A 421 0.03 21.75 -10.11
CA VAL A 421 0.93 22.49 -9.22
C VAL A 421 2.10 23.05 -10.02
N SER A 422 2.27 24.37 -10.04
CA SER A 422 3.43 25.01 -10.64
C SER A 422 4.68 24.80 -9.79
N LYS A 423 5.87 24.88 -10.41
CA LYS A 423 7.15 24.76 -9.67
C LYS A 423 7.29 25.80 -8.56
N GLU A 424 6.78 27.01 -8.79
CA GLU A 424 6.85 28.13 -7.84
C GLU A 424 5.97 27.90 -6.61
N ASN A 425 4.89 27.12 -6.77
CA ASN A 425 3.96 26.82 -5.69
C ASN A 425 4.25 25.49 -4.99
N TRP A 426 5.16 24.69 -5.55
CA TRP A 426 5.49 23.37 -5.00
C TRP A 426 6.32 23.47 -3.74
N ARG A 427 5.82 22.88 -2.65
CA ARG A 427 6.35 23.01 -1.28
C ARG A 427 6.43 21.64 -0.59
N PRO A 428 7.21 20.66 -1.08
CA PRO A 428 7.40 19.41 -0.36
C PRO A 428 8.02 19.66 1.02
N PRO A 429 7.77 18.80 2.04
CA PRO A 429 8.18 19.01 3.43
C PRO A 429 9.69 18.74 3.64
N LEU A 430 10.53 19.43 2.90
CA LEU A 430 11.98 19.24 2.84
C LEU A 430 12.71 20.55 3.09
N VAL A 431 13.70 20.52 3.95
CA VAL A 431 14.53 21.70 4.22
C VAL A 431 15.25 22.13 2.93
N GLY A 432 15.00 23.36 2.50
CA GLY A 432 15.53 23.91 1.25
C GLY A 432 14.74 23.50 0.00
N GLY A 433 13.56 22.86 0.17
CA GLY A 433 12.72 22.43 -0.94
C GLY A 433 13.27 21.21 -1.71
N LEU A 434 12.70 20.92 -2.86
CA LEU A 434 13.13 19.85 -3.78
C LEU A 434 13.20 20.42 -5.19
N GLU A 435 14.31 20.14 -5.88
CA GLU A 435 14.45 20.56 -7.27
C GLU A 435 13.59 19.68 -8.20
N ALA A 436 12.86 20.32 -9.09
CA ALA A 436 12.16 19.61 -10.14
C ALA A 436 13.16 19.10 -11.17
N LYS A 437 13.13 17.79 -11.47
CA LYS A 437 13.96 17.24 -12.56
C LYS A 437 13.61 17.92 -13.86
N ASN A 438 14.60 18.55 -14.51
CA ASN A 438 14.41 19.14 -15.82
C ASN A 438 14.04 18.03 -16.83
N ARG A 439 13.10 18.35 -17.74
CA ARG A 439 12.80 17.48 -18.88
C ARG A 439 14.04 17.45 -19.78
N THR A 440 14.74 16.34 -19.81
CA THR A 440 15.64 16.00 -20.92
C THR A 440 14.91 15.01 -21.83
#